data_7f964fe3550baf29129d47966bef524c
#
_entry.id   7f964fe3550baf29129d47966bef524c
#
_cell.length_a   1.000
_cell.length_b   1.000
_cell.length_c   1.000
_cell.angle_alpha   90.00
_cell.angle_beta   90.00
_cell.angle_gamma   90.00
#
_symmetry.space_group_name_H-M   'P 1'
#
loop_
_entity.id
_entity.type
_entity.pdbx_description
1 polymer ?
#
loop_
_entity_poly.entity_id
_entity_poly.type
_entity_poly.pdbx_seq_one_letter_code
_entity_poly.pdbx_strand_id
1 'polypeptide(L)'
;HFTDRRQRQMCIRDRNKGYFIKPTIFTDVTNDMRIAKEEIFGPVLSIIPFETEEEAIQIVNETEYGLGNYLQTEDKEKAKRVAKKLKAGTIYVNGNGADPGAPFGGYRQSGNGREGGVWGLHEFLEVKAVTGWPK
;
A
#
# COMPACT_ATOMS: atom_id res chain seq x y z
N HIS A 1 -9.77 22.40 -14.64
CA HIS A 1 -11.01 22.80 -13.94
C HIS A 1 -11.96 21.64 -13.61
N PHE A 2 -11.89 20.51 -14.31
CA PHE A 2 -12.71 19.33 -14.00
C PHE A 2 -12.24 18.59 -12.74
N THR A 3 -10.96 18.58 -12.45
CA THR A 3 -10.34 17.96 -11.28
C THR A 3 -10.80 18.59 -9.98
N ASP A 4 -10.97 19.91 -9.95
CA ASP A 4 -11.36 20.66 -8.76
C ASP A 4 -12.81 20.36 -8.30
N ARG A 5 -13.71 20.09 -9.24
CA ARG A 5 -15.10 19.68 -8.92
C ARG A 5 -15.18 18.27 -8.35
N ARG A 6 -14.38 17.33 -8.84
CA ARG A 6 -14.38 15.94 -8.34
C ARG A 6 -13.77 15.84 -6.95
N GLN A 7 -12.72 16.61 -6.67
CA GLN A 7 -12.14 16.70 -5.32
C GLN A 7 -13.10 17.34 -4.31
N ARG A 8 -13.95 18.30 -4.73
CA ARG A 8 -14.96 18.89 -3.85
C ARG A 8 -16.10 17.93 -3.49
N GLN A 9 -16.41 16.97 -4.34
CA GLN A 9 -17.46 15.98 -4.07
C GLN A 9 -17.13 15.07 -2.88
N MET A 10 -15.88 14.92 -2.54
CA MET A 10 -15.39 14.11 -1.41
C MET A 10 -15.84 14.64 -0.04
N CYS A 11 -16.13 15.93 0.07
CA CYS A 11 -16.52 16.58 1.32
C CYS A 11 -18.04 16.75 1.48
N ILE A 12 -18.85 16.20 0.57
CA ILE A 12 -20.30 16.36 0.59
C ILE A 12 -20.93 15.26 1.44
N ARG A 13 -21.69 15.66 2.46
CA ARG A 13 -22.55 14.77 3.22
C ARG A 13 -23.68 14.26 2.34
N ASP A 14 -23.76 12.97 2.14
CA ASP A 14 -24.79 12.33 1.33
C ASP A 14 -26.13 12.15 2.07
N ARG A 15 -26.15 12.42 3.37
CA ARG A 15 -27.34 12.25 4.22
C ARG A 15 -27.46 13.41 5.21
N ASN A 16 -28.69 13.71 5.59
CA ASN A 16 -29.02 14.80 6.54
C ASN A 16 -28.63 14.48 8.00
N LYS A 17 -28.26 13.23 8.30
CA LYS A 17 -27.85 12.79 9.64
C LYS A 17 -26.57 11.93 9.55
N GLY A 18 -25.61 12.22 10.43
CA GLY A 18 -24.34 11.51 10.52
C GLY A 18 -23.30 11.94 9.48
N TYR A 19 -22.19 11.19 9.41
CA TYR A 19 -21.05 11.44 8.53
C TYR A 19 -20.91 10.28 7.53
N PHE A 20 -21.79 10.26 6.54
CA PHE A 20 -21.80 9.22 5.52
C PHE A 20 -21.27 9.79 4.20
N ILE A 21 -20.44 9.00 3.52
CA ILE A 21 -19.93 9.28 2.18
C ILE A 21 -20.30 8.10 1.30
N LYS A 22 -20.81 8.35 0.11
CA LYS A 22 -21.08 7.29 -0.88
C LYS A 22 -19.77 6.74 -1.42
N PRO A 23 -19.72 5.46 -1.80
CA PRO A 23 -18.60 4.93 -2.58
C PRO A 23 -18.33 5.83 -3.79
N THR A 24 -17.10 6.32 -3.90
CA THR A 24 -16.71 7.33 -4.88
C THR A 24 -15.49 6.87 -5.65
N ILE A 25 -15.53 6.99 -6.97
CA ILE A 25 -14.41 6.67 -7.86
C ILE A 25 -13.94 7.95 -8.55
N PHE A 26 -12.64 8.22 -8.47
CA PHE A 26 -11.96 9.26 -9.24
C PHE A 26 -11.23 8.60 -10.41
N THR A 27 -11.47 9.10 -11.63
CA THR A 27 -10.75 8.69 -12.85
C THR A 27 -9.81 9.79 -13.31
N ASP A 28 -8.90 9.44 -14.17
CA ASP A 28 -7.92 10.37 -14.74
C ASP A 28 -7.09 11.08 -13.66
N VAL A 29 -6.79 10.36 -12.58
CA VAL A 29 -5.97 10.86 -11.48
C VAL A 29 -4.50 10.80 -11.90
N THR A 30 -3.72 11.79 -11.48
CA THR A 30 -2.27 11.82 -11.65
C THR A 30 -1.59 11.85 -10.28
N ASN A 31 -0.31 11.42 -10.20
CA ASN A 31 0.40 11.31 -8.93
C ASN A 31 0.65 12.65 -8.22
N ASP A 32 0.56 13.78 -8.91
CA ASP A 32 0.68 15.12 -8.31
C ASP A 32 -0.57 15.57 -7.57
N MET A 33 -1.72 14.95 -7.84
CA MET A 33 -2.98 15.29 -7.21
C MET A 33 -2.99 14.89 -5.73
N ARG A 34 -3.62 15.72 -4.90
CA ARG A 34 -3.78 15.47 -3.47
C ARG A 34 -4.45 14.13 -3.16
N ILE A 35 -5.46 13.75 -3.96
CA ILE A 35 -6.19 12.48 -3.81
C ILE A 35 -5.32 11.24 -4.05
N ALA A 36 -4.20 11.37 -4.78
CA ALA A 36 -3.24 10.31 -4.98
C ALA A 36 -2.18 10.22 -3.88
N LYS A 37 -1.94 11.33 -3.16
CA LYS A 37 -0.88 11.44 -2.14
C LYS A 37 -1.35 11.20 -0.73
N GLU A 38 -2.59 11.61 -0.41
CA GLU A 38 -3.15 11.52 0.94
C GLU A 38 -4.06 10.30 1.07
N GLU A 39 -3.90 9.57 2.16
CA GLU A 39 -4.81 8.48 2.50
C GLU A 39 -6.17 9.02 2.94
N ILE A 40 -7.24 8.63 2.24
CA ILE A 40 -8.60 9.11 2.55
C ILE A 40 -9.23 8.31 3.70
N PHE A 41 -8.85 7.09 3.89
CA PHE A 41 -9.40 6.15 4.89
C PHE A 41 -10.93 6.05 4.82
N GLY A 42 -11.47 5.86 3.62
CA GLY A 42 -12.91 5.80 3.34
C GLY A 42 -13.23 5.10 2.04
N PRO A 43 -14.50 5.01 1.64
CA PRO A 43 -14.95 4.31 0.44
C PRO A 43 -14.63 5.10 -0.84
N VAL A 44 -13.38 5.43 -1.04
CA VAL A 44 -12.87 6.24 -2.15
C VAL A 44 -11.78 5.48 -2.90
N LEU A 45 -11.91 5.40 -4.22
CA LEU A 45 -10.94 4.77 -5.11
C LEU A 45 -10.45 5.80 -6.13
N SER A 46 -9.14 5.89 -6.30
CA SER A 46 -8.49 6.66 -7.36
C SER A 46 -7.92 5.75 -8.43
N ILE A 47 -8.23 6.02 -9.68
CA ILE A 47 -7.74 5.26 -10.83
C ILE A 47 -6.73 6.12 -11.58
N ILE A 48 -5.50 5.61 -11.68
CA ILE A 48 -4.39 6.24 -12.41
C ILE A 48 -4.09 5.37 -13.62
N PRO A 49 -4.29 5.85 -14.85
CA PRO A 49 -3.90 5.13 -16.05
C PRO A 49 -2.38 5.11 -16.21
N PHE A 50 -1.85 4.10 -16.88
CA PHE A 50 -0.45 3.98 -17.23
C PHE A 50 -0.29 3.32 -18.62
N GLU A 51 0.82 3.58 -19.29
CA GLU A 51 1.13 3.06 -20.62
C GLU A 51 2.08 1.86 -20.58
N THR A 52 3.02 1.84 -19.61
CA THR A 52 4.05 0.81 -19.52
C THR A 52 4.13 0.20 -18.11
N GLU A 53 4.72 -1.01 -18.03
CA GLU A 53 4.97 -1.68 -16.74
C GLU A 53 5.90 -0.84 -15.85
N GLU A 54 6.91 -0.22 -16.45
CA GLU A 54 7.85 0.63 -15.74
C GLU A 54 7.18 1.85 -15.13
N GLU A 55 6.31 2.48 -15.88
CA GLU A 55 5.50 3.62 -15.41
C GLU A 55 4.58 3.20 -14.26
N ALA A 56 3.88 2.08 -14.39
CA ALA A 56 3.03 1.56 -13.31
C ALA A 56 3.82 1.35 -12.02
N ILE A 57 5.01 0.75 -12.11
CA ILE A 57 5.89 0.52 -10.96
C ILE A 57 6.36 1.85 -10.35
N GLN A 58 6.69 2.83 -11.19
CA GLN A 58 7.07 4.16 -10.73
C GLN A 58 5.92 4.83 -9.99
N ILE A 59 4.72 4.89 -10.59
CA ILE A 59 3.51 5.46 -9.99
C ILE A 59 3.25 4.86 -8.62
N VAL A 60 3.25 3.53 -8.50
CA VAL A 60 2.97 2.83 -7.24
C VAL A 60 4.06 3.10 -6.20
N ASN A 61 5.32 3.23 -6.60
CA ASN A 61 6.44 3.43 -5.69
C ASN A 61 6.65 4.89 -5.27
N GLU A 62 5.97 5.84 -5.86
CA GLU A 62 6.18 7.28 -5.62
C GLU A 62 5.50 7.76 -4.33
N THR A 63 4.56 6.99 -3.78
CA THR A 63 3.88 7.29 -2.52
C THR A 63 4.85 7.30 -1.32
N GLU A 64 4.51 8.05 -0.28
CA GLU A 64 5.20 8.02 1.02
C GLU A 64 4.83 6.81 1.89
N TYR A 65 3.84 6.05 1.48
CA TYR A 65 3.35 4.83 2.14
C TYR A 65 3.96 3.56 1.52
N GLY A 66 3.70 2.43 2.14
CA GLY A 66 4.18 1.14 1.64
C GLY A 66 3.74 -0.02 2.53
N LEU A 67 2.45 -0.10 2.87
CA LEU A 67 1.94 -1.21 3.68
C LEU A 67 1.67 -2.45 2.83
N GLY A 68 0.79 -2.35 1.86
CA GLY A 68 0.42 -3.46 0.98
C GLY A 68 0.14 -3.02 -0.44
N ASN A 69 0.58 -3.83 -1.40
CA ASN A 69 0.27 -3.67 -2.81
C ASN A 69 -0.44 -4.91 -3.35
N TYR A 70 -1.27 -4.72 -4.34
CA TYR A 70 -2.02 -5.77 -5.00
C TYR A 70 -1.62 -5.85 -6.47
N LEU A 71 -1.33 -7.05 -6.95
CA LEU A 71 -0.93 -7.31 -8.33
C LEU A 71 -1.83 -8.39 -8.92
N GLN A 72 -2.45 -8.09 -10.04
CA GLN A 72 -3.29 -9.03 -10.80
C GLN A 72 -2.64 -9.31 -12.15
N THR A 73 -2.26 -10.54 -12.41
CA THR A 73 -1.73 -10.99 -13.71
C THR A 73 -1.72 -12.51 -13.79
N GLU A 74 -2.00 -13.07 -14.96
CA GLU A 74 -1.85 -14.50 -15.25
C GLU A 74 -0.41 -14.88 -15.60
N ASP A 75 0.42 -13.93 -16.01
CA ASP A 75 1.83 -14.13 -16.34
C ASP A 75 2.67 -14.25 -15.05
N LYS A 76 3.13 -15.47 -14.76
CA LYS A 76 3.92 -15.79 -13.57
C LYS A 76 5.27 -15.07 -13.52
N GLU A 77 5.93 -14.89 -14.66
CA GLU A 77 7.22 -14.20 -14.72
C GLU A 77 7.05 -12.68 -14.54
N LYS A 78 5.98 -12.12 -15.09
CA LYS A 78 5.58 -10.75 -14.79
C LYS A 78 5.27 -10.58 -13.31
N ALA A 79 4.49 -11.48 -12.71
CA ALA A 79 4.19 -11.43 -11.28
C ALA A 79 5.45 -11.35 -10.43
N LYS A 80 6.41 -12.24 -10.66
CA LYS A 80 7.70 -12.27 -9.93
C LYS A 80 8.52 -11.01 -10.16
N ARG A 81 8.61 -10.55 -11.40
CA ARG A 81 9.41 -9.39 -11.79
C ARG A 81 8.86 -8.10 -11.18
N VAL A 82 7.54 -7.89 -11.29
CA VAL A 82 6.88 -6.70 -10.75
C VAL A 82 6.89 -6.71 -9.23
N ALA A 83 6.52 -7.83 -8.59
CA ALA A 83 6.49 -7.93 -7.13
C ALA A 83 7.83 -7.56 -6.48
N LYS A 84 8.96 -7.93 -7.11
CA LYS A 84 10.31 -7.58 -6.62
C LYS A 84 10.62 -6.08 -6.69
N LYS A 85 9.96 -5.35 -7.58
CA LYS A 85 10.18 -3.90 -7.78
C LYS A 85 9.25 -3.04 -6.93
N LEU A 86 8.13 -3.58 -6.45
CA LEU A 86 7.18 -2.86 -5.63
C LEU A 86 7.70 -2.66 -4.20
N LYS A 87 7.59 -1.46 -3.67
CA LYS A 87 8.13 -1.05 -2.37
C LYS A 87 7.03 -1.03 -1.31
N ALA A 88 6.62 -2.20 -0.86
CA ALA A 88 5.66 -2.36 0.23
C ALA A 88 6.03 -3.57 1.09
N GLY A 89 5.54 -3.60 2.32
CA GLY A 89 5.77 -4.70 3.26
C GLY A 89 5.14 -6.00 2.82
N THR A 90 4.00 -5.93 2.13
CA THR A 90 3.32 -7.11 1.58
C THR A 90 2.91 -6.86 0.12
N ILE A 91 3.12 -7.86 -0.73
CA ILE A 91 2.61 -7.86 -2.12
C ILE A 91 1.64 -9.03 -2.27
N TYR A 92 0.37 -8.71 -2.48
CA TYR A 92 -0.70 -9.69 -2.70
C TYR A 92 -0.83 -9.96 -4.20
N VAL A 93 -0.57 -11.18 -4.62
CA VAL A 93 -0.66 -11.58 -6.02
C VAL A 93 -1.96 -12.36 -6.25
N ASN A 94 -2.78 -11.90 -7.21
CA ASN A 94 -4.03 -12.54 -7.63
C ASN A 94 -5.02 -12.81 -6.48
N GLY A 95 -5.10 -11.89 -5.51
CA GLY A 95 -6.05 -11.97 -4.42
C GLY A 95 -5.72 -13.01 -3.34
N ASN A 96 -4.53 -13.64 -3.39
CA ASN A 96 -4.09 -14.52 -2.31
C ASN A 96 -3.88 -13.74 -1.01
N GLY A 97 -4.32 -14.31 0.09
CA GLY A 97 -4.06 -13.77 1.42
C GLY A 97 -2.62 -13.98 1.88
N ALA A 98 -2.28 -13.43 3.04
CA ALA A 98 -0.99 -13.66 3.65
C ALA A 98 -0.87 -15.11 4.17
N ASP A 99 0.30 -15.72 3.97
CA ASP A 99 0.60 -17.03 4.55
C ASP A 99 0.74 -16.93 6.07
N PRO A 100 0.30 -17.96 6.83
CA PRO A 100 0.54 -18.03 8.26
C PRO A 100 2.04 -17.92 8.57
N GLY A 101 2.42 -16.99 9.44
CA GLY A 101 3.82 -16.74 9.79
C GLY A 101 4.57 -15.79 8.86
N ALA A 102 3.95 -15.31 7.79
CA ALA A 102 4.52 -14.24 7.01
C ALA A 102 4.59 -12.93 7.81
N PRO A 103 5.65 -12.14 7.66
CA PRO A 103 5.75 -10.85 8.34
C PRO A 103 4.73 -9.87 7.79
N PHE A 104 4.10 -9.09 8.67
CA PHE A 104 3.22 -7.99 8.32
C PHE A 104 3.79 -6.67 8.87
N GLY A 105 3.79 -5.64 8.07
CA GLY A 105 4.25 -4.30 8.43
C GLY A 105 4.61 -3.48 7.21
N GLY A 106 4.73 -2.16 7.39
CA GLY A 106 4.89 -1.20 6.31
C GLY A 106 6.33 -0.78 6.05
N TYR A 107 6.51 -0.12 4.92
CA TYR A 107 7.69 0.65 4.57
C TYR A 107 7.38 2.14 4.78
N ARG A 108 8.39 2.98 4.95
CA ARG A 108 8.28 4.44 5.02
C ARG A 108 7.29 4.87 6.09
N GLN A 109 6.32 5.73 5.77
CA GLN A 109 5.31 6.22 6.73
C GLN A 109 4.29 5.15 7.18
N SER A 110 4.23 4.01 6.51
CA SER A 110 3.36 2.91 6.93
C SER A 110 3.92 2.06 8.08
N GLY A 111 5.13 2.32 8.55
CA GLY A 111 5.69 1.68 9.74
C GLY A 111 7.13 1.19 9.58
N ASN A 112 7.74 0.78 10.70
CA ASN A 112 9.13 0.35 10.76
C ASN A 112 9.30 -1.11 11.20
N GLY A 113 8.42 -1.60 12.08
CA GLY A 113 8.49 -2.95 12.62
C GLY A 113 7.80 -3.98 11.75
N ARG A 114 7.84 -5.20 12.23
CA ARG A 114 7.09 -6.33 11.66
C ARG A 114 6.37 -7.06 12.75
N GLU A 115 5.14 -7.48 12.48
CA GLU A 115 4.40 -8.43 13.31
C GLU A 115 4.20 -9.74 12.54
N GLY A 116 3.83 -10.82 13.24
CA GLY A 116 3.63 -12.13 12.67
C GLY A 116 4.92 -12.98 12.56
N GLY A 117 4.77 -14.28 12.79
CA GLY A 117 5.82 -15.26 12.72
C GLY A 117 7.06 -14.97 13.58
N VAL A 118 8.19 -15.45 13.15
CA VAL A 118 9.50 -15.23 13.81
C VAL A 118 9.91 -13.75 13.76
N TRP A 119 9.52 -13.03 12.75
CA TRP A 119 9.85 -11.61 12.57
C TRP A 119 9.20 -10.75 13.66
N GLY A 120 7.91 -11.00 13.94
CA GLY A 120 7.21 -10.30 15.01
C GLY A 120 7.79 -10.62 16.39
N LEU A 121 8.24 -11.87 16.63
CA LEU A 121 8.90 -12.24 17.87
C LEU A 121 10.18 -11.43 18.10
N HIS A 122 10.96 -11.19 17.06
CA HIS A 122 12.21 -10.44 17.16
C HIS A 122 12.03 -9.00 17.65
N GLU A 123 10.88 -8.38 17.39
CA GLU A 123 10.57 -7.02 17.87
C GLU A 123 10.45 -6.93 19.40
N PHE A 124 10.25 -8.06 20.08
CA PHE A 124 10.15 -8.15 21.54
C PHE A 124 11.39 -8.71 22.22
N LEU A 125 12.46 -8.98 21.48
CA LEU A 125 13.67 -9.60 21.98
C LEU A 125 14.86 -8.61 21.98
N GLU A 126 15.62 -8.63 23.06
CA GLU A 126 16.89 -7.93 23.15
C GLU A 126 18.03 -8.82 22.66
N VAL A 127 18.85 -8.29 21.76
CA VAL A 127 20.03 -9.01 21.22
C VAL A 127 21.24 -8.75 22.11
N LYS A 128 21.89 -9.84 22.58
CA LYS A 128 23.11 -9.77 23.38
C LYS A 128 24.24 -10.52 22.68
N ALA A 129 25.36 -9.87 22.50
CA ALA A 129 26.61 -10.52 22.09
C ALA A 129 27.40 -11.00 23.33
N VAL A 130 27.81 -12.25 23.32
CA VAL A 130 28.73 -12.82 24.34
C VAL A 130 30.01 -13.25 23.62
N THR A 131 31.14 -12.63 23.99
CA THR A 131 32.46 -12.95 23.45
C THR A 131 33.33 -13.65 24.50
N GLY A 132 34.33 -14.42 24.04
CA GLY A 132 35.22 -15.10 24.95
C GLY A 132 34.59 -16.29 25.70
N TRP A 133 33.52 -16.87 25.18
CA TRP A 133 32.91 -18.07 25.78
C TRP A 133 33.91 -19.18 25.92
N PRO A 134 34.09 -19.78 27.11
CA PRO A 134 35.00 -20.94 27.27
C PRO A 134 34.53 -22.10 26.39
N LYS A 135 35.51 -22.77 25.74
CA LYS A 135 35.26 -23.96 24.90
C LYS A 135 34.99 -25.16 25.79
#